data_33c99b6fad9dcbde19596a26650aebc4
#
_entry.id   33c99b6fad9dcbde19596a26650aebc4
#
_cell.length_a   1.000
_cell.length_b   1.000
_cell.length_c   1.000
_cell.angle_alpha   90.00
_cell.angle_beta   90.00
_cell.angle_gamma   90.00
#
_symmetry.space_group_name_H-M   'P 1'
#
loop_
_entity.id
_entity.type
_entity.pdbx_description
1 polymer ?
#
loop_
_entity_poly.entity_id
_entity_poly.type
_entity_poly.pdbx_seq_one_letter_code
_entity_poly.pdbx_strand_id
1 'polypeptide(L)'
;MAGVEQLIEYFNNLHFSEEDIAYLRSRKCFSESFLNYLRDFEFECDVWAVPEGTPVFPGEPLVTVAGPMIQAQFVETMILLTINHQTLIATKANRITRAAEGRTVLEFGSRRAQGYDGAILGARAAYIGGCQGTACVLSDRDYKIPAGGTMAHSWVQMFDSEYEAFKAYADIYPDNCVFLVDTYNVLKSGVPNAIRVAKELEAEKGIRARGIRLDSGDIAYLSIEARKMLDAAGFEDMQIMASNSLDEYLVRDLLVQGARVDSFGIGERLITSKSEPVFGGVYKLAAVEDENGEIIPKIKVSENVEKITTPHFKQVYRLFDNKTGKALGDVLTVHDEQIDASLPYVLFHPVYTWKQRIVTDYTVRPLRVQLFKHGKCVYNSPDVEDIRKYCIREVDTLWDQIKRFENPQTYFVDLSKKLWSCKNELLEACRI
;
A
#
# COMPACT_ATOMS: atom_id res chain seq x y z
N MET A 1 -3.90 -0.14 4.49
CA MET A 1 -3.84 -1.60 4.72
C MET A 1 -3.78 -2.33 3.40
N ALA A 2 -2.83 -3.25 3.23
CA ALA A 2 -2.72 -4.11 2.04
C ALA A 2 -2.03 -5.44 2.42
N GLY A 3 -2.29 -6.52 1.65
CA GLY A 3 -1.71 -7.87 1.86
C GLY A 3 -2.69 -8.90 2.44
N VAL A 4 -3.96 -8.57 2.61
CA VAL A 4 -4.96 -9.51 3.19
C VAL A 4 -5.21 -10.71 2.27
N GLU A 5 -5.25 -10.50 0.96
CA GLU A 5 -5.41 -11.59 -0.01
C GLU A 5 -4.30 -12.65 0.12
N GLN A 6 -3.05 -12.22 0.25
CA GLN A 6 -1.90 -13.12 0.43
C GLN A 6 -1.91 -13.83 1.79
N LEU A 7 -2.45 -13.18 2.83
CA LEU A 7 -2.68 -13.87 4.11
C LEU A 7 -3.75 -14.95 4.00
N ILE A 8 -4.82 -14.70 3.28
CA ILE A 8 -5.87 -15.70 3.03
C ILE A 8 -5.29 -16.90 2.27
N GLU A 9 -4.50 -16.62 1.22
CA GLU A 9 -3.82 -17.66 0.47
C GLU A 9 -2.87 -18.48 1.37
N TYR A 10 -2.07 -17.79 2.19
CA TYR A 10 -1.18 -18.45 3.14
C TYR A 10 -1.93 -19.35 4.13
N PHE A 11 -2.97 -18.87 4.79
CA PHE A 11 -3.71 -19.66 5.78
C PHE A 11 -4.43 -20.85 5.14
N ASN A 12 -4.96 -20.72 3.93
CA ASN A 12 -5.60 -21.82 3.21
C ASN A 12 -4.61 -22.92 2.80
N ASN A 13 -3.33 -22.58 2.63
CA ASN A 13 -2.30 -23.51 2.17
C ASN A 13 -1.30 -23.90 3.28
N LEU A 14 -1.50 -23.44 4.52
CA LEU A 14 -0.58 -23.70 5.62
C LEU A 14 -0.64 -25.18 6.06
N HIS A 15 0.40 -25.91 5.69
CA HIS A 15 0.60 -27.31 6.04
C HIS A 15 2.10 -27.63 6.10
N PHE A 16 2.45 -28.79 6.63
CA PHE A 16 3.82 -29.28 6.71
C PHE A 16 3.93 -30.61 5.94
N SER A 17 4.80 -30.64 4.96
CA SER A 17 5.08 -31.84 4.17
C SER A 17 5.93 -32.87 4.92
N GLU A 18 5.97 -34.12 4.47
CA GLU A 18 6.88 -35.14 5.05
C GLU A 18 8.36 -34.75 4.89
N GLU A 19 8.70 -33.97 3.86
CA GLU A 19 10.05 -33.43 3.68
C GLU A 19 10.37 -32.40 4.77
N ASP A 20 9.43 -31.49 5.10
CA ASP A 20 9.58 -30.54 6.20
C ASP A 20 9.77 -31.26 7.54
N ILE A 21 8.96 -32.28 7.82
CA ILE A 21 9.06 -33.08 9.04
C ILE A 21 10.41 -33.80 9.12
N ALA A 22 10.88 -34.38 8.02
CA ALA A 22 12.19 -35.05 7.96
C ALA A 22 13.34 -34.06 8.20
N TYR A 23 13.26 -32.86 7.58
CA TYR A 23 14.23 -31.79 7.82
C TYR A 23 14.23 -31.36 9.30
N LEU A 24 13.07 -31.03 9.88
CA LEU A 24 12.97 -30.63 11.28
C LEU A 24 13.51 -31.70 12.24
N ARG A 25 13.22 -32.97 11.98
CA ARG A 25 13.76 -34.10 12.73
C ARG A 25 15.29 -34.15 12.70
N SER A 26 15.89 -33.87 11.54
CA SER A 26 17.34 -33.82 11.37
C SER A 26 18.02 -32.77 12.25
N ARG A 27 17.30 -31.68 12.62
CA ARG A 27 17.79 -30.61 13.48
C ARG A 27 17.95 -31.04 14.96
N LYS A 28 17.32 -32.14 15.38
CA LYS A 28 17.42 -32.71 16.72
C LYS A 28 17.06 -31.76 17.88
N CYS A 29 16.22 -30.76 17.62
CA CYS A 29 15.78 -29.76 18.59
C CYS A 29 14.26 -29.83 18.88
N PHE A 30 13.54 -30.72 18.21
CA PHE A 30 12.11 -30.89 18.35
C PHE A 30 11.79 -32.31 18.86
N SER A 31 10.76 -32.44 19.73
CA SER A 31 10.27 -33.72 20.17
C SER A 31 9.48 -34.43 19.05
N GLU A 32 9.44 -35.76 19.08
CA GLU A 32 8.63 -36.54 18.13
C GLU A 32 7.14 -36.24 18.29
N SER A 33 6.64 -35.92 19.48
CA SER A 33 5.25 -35.50 19.69
C SER A 33 4.92 -34.21 18.97
N PHE A 34 5.85 -33.25 18.96
CA PHE A 34 5.68 -31.98 18.21
C PHE A 34 5.77 -32.21 16.72
N LEU A 35 6.67 -33.04 16.23
CA LEU A 35 6.78 -33.40 14.81
C LEU A 35 5.51 -34.10 14.29
N ASN A 36 4.91 -34.97 15.12
CA ASN A 36 3.62 -35.58 14.80
C ASN A 36 2.49 -34.54 14.75
N TYR A 37 2.46 -33.62 15.71
CA TYR A 37 1.50 -32.49 15.67
C TYR A 37 1.63 -31.65 14.37
N LEU A 38 2.85 -31.39 13.91
CA LEU A 38 3.05 -30.66 12.64
C LEU A 38 2.61 -31.48 11.42
N ARG A 39 2.80 -32.80 11.44
CA ARG A 39 2.35 -33.69 10.35
C ARG A 39 0.83 -33.66 10.18
N ASP A 40 0.13 -33.63 11.30
CA ASP A 40 -1.34 -33.64 11.35
C ASP A 40 -1.92 -32.20 11.47
N PHE A 41 -1.12 -31.20 11.11
CA PHE A 41 -1.46 -29.79 11.30
C PHE A 41 -2.64 -29.38 10.39
N GLU A 42 -3.70 -28.89 11.01
CA GLU A 42 -4.79 -28.19 10.37
C GLU A 42 -4.94 -26.81 11.04
N PHE A 43 -5.06 -25.77 10.25
CA PHE A 43 -5.24 -24.40 10.77
C PHE A 43 -6.66 -24.24 11.33
N GLU A 44 -6.79 -23.91 12.60
CA GLU A 44 -8.09 -23.85 13.33
C GLU A 44 -8.41 -22.45 13.88
N CYS A 45 -7.50 -21.47 13.70
CA CYS A 45 -7.69 -20.15 14.29
C CYS A 45 -8.82 -19.37 13.61
N ASP A 46 -9.44 -18.51 14.39
CA ASP A 46 -10.25 -17.40 13.92
C ASP A 46 -9.33 -16.22 13.59
N VAL A 47 -9.58 -15.53 12.49
CA VAL A 47 -8.78 -14.38 12.05
C VAL A 47 -9.68 -13.22 11.68
N TRP A 48 -9.37 -12.04 12.20
CA TRP A 48 -9.97 -10.76 11.81
C TRP A 48 -8.90 -9.83 11.25
N ALA A 49 -9.25 -9.07 10.22
CA ALA A 49 -8.36 -8.05 9.68
C ALA A 49 -9.13 -6.80 9.26
N VAL A 50 -8.40 -5.69 9.16
CA VAL A 50 -8.88 -4.50 8.48
C VAL A 50 -8.86 -4.78 6.97
N PRO A 51 -9.94 -4.52 6.22
CA PRO A 51 -9.97 -4.72 4.77
C PRO A 51 -8.90 -3.93 4.03
N GLU A 52 -8.40 -4.51 2.92
CA GLU A 52 -7.45 -3.82 2.05
C GLU A 52 -8.03 -2.50 1.51
N GLY A 53 -7.17 -1.51 1.35
CA GLY A 53 -7.54 -0.17 0.93
C GLY A 53 -7.95 0.77 2.07
N THR A 54 -8.21 0.26 3.27
CA THR A 54 -8.55 1.09 4.44
C THR A 54 -7.31 1.86 4.94
N PRO A 55 -7.35 3.19 5.08
CA PRO A 55 -6.33 3.92 5.82
C PRO A 55 -6.31 3.48 7.29
N VAL A 56 -5.12 3.22 7.81
CA VAL A 56 -4.90 2.77 9.19
C VAL A 56 -3.83 3.63 9.87
N PHE A 57 -3.86 3.68 11.19
CA PHE A 57 -3.02 4.59 11.97
C PHE A 57 -2.29 3.84 13.09
N PRO A 58 -1.19 4.41 13.63
CA PRO A 58 -0.45 3.80 14.73
C PRO A 58 -1.34 3.48 15.93
N GLY A 59 -1.15 2.31 16.54
CA GLY A 59 -1.89 1.84 17.70
C GLY A 59 -3.11 0.95 17.38
N GLU A 60 -3.53 0.87 16.13
CA GLU A 60 -4.64 0.01 15.70
C GLU A 60 -4.21 -1.45 15.54
N PRO A 61 -5.01 -2.43 15.99
CA PRO A 61 -4.82 -3.84 15.67
C PRO A 61 -5.28 -4.10 14.24
N LEU A 62 -4.33 -4.30 13.32
CA LEU A 62 -4.60 -4.53 11.90
C LEU A 62 -5.10 -5.96 11.61
N VAL A 63 -4.53 -6.93 12.32
CA VAL A 63 -4.89 -8.35 12.26
C VAL A 63 -4.99 -8.88 13.69
N THR A 64 -6.00 -9.70 13.95
CA THR A 64 -6.13 -10.43 15.21
C THR A 64 -6.30 -11.91 14.89
N VAL A 65 -5.52 -12.76 15.55
CA VAL A 65 -5.61 -14.21 15.45
C VAL A 65 -6.02 -14.74 16.84
N ALA A 66 -7.06 -15.54 16.90
CA ALA A 66 -7.54 -16.20 18.12
C ALA A 66 -7.69 -17.70 17.86
N GLY A 67 -7.07 -18.53 18.70
CA GLY A 67 -7.10 -19.98 18.55
C GLY A 67 -5.98 -20.66 19.32
N PRO A 68 -5.65 -21.93 19.01
CA PRO A 68 -4.59 -22.67 19.68
C PRO A 68 -3.27 -21.89 19.67
N MET A 69 -2.63 -21.77 20.84
CA MET A 69 -1.47 -20.92 21.05
C MET A 69 -0.33 -21.20 20.07
N ILE A 70 -0.05 -22.48 19.79
CA ILE A 70 1.01 -22.88 18.84
C ILE A 70 0.70 -22.32 17.45
N GLN A 71 -0.53 -22.47 16.99
CA GLN A 71 -0.96 -22.00 15.67
C GLN A 71 -0.93 -20.47 15.58
N ALA A 72 -1.47 -19.79 16.59
CA ALA A 72 -1.46 -18.33 16.66
C ALA A 72 -0.02 -17.78 16.67
N GLN A 73 0.95 -18.52 17.23
CA GLN A 73 2.35 -18.10 17.24
C GLN A 73 3.07 -18.37 15.91
N PHE A 74 2.76 -19.45 15.21
CA PHE A 74 3.39 -19.79 13.92
C PHE A 74 3.21 -18.72 12.86
N VAL A 75 2.06 -18.08 12.82
CA VAL A 75 1.68 -17.17 11.76
C VAL A 75 2.27 -15.75 11.89
N GLU A 76 2.93 -15.44 13.01
CA GLU A 76 3.50 -14.13 13.31
C GLU A 76 4.36 -13.59 12.17
N THR A 77 5.36 -14.34 11.77
CA THR A 77 6.35 -13.87 10.78
C THR A 77 5.70 -13.57 9.43
N MET A 78 4.80 -14.45 8.98
CA MET A 78 4.16 -14.29 7.68
C MET A 78 3.16 -13.13 7.66
N ILE A 79 2.41 -12.95 8.75
CA ILE A 79 1.53 -11.77 8.91
C ILE A 79 2.34 -10.48 8.82
N LEU A 80 3.42 -10.38 9.58
CA LEU A 80 4.25 -9.18 9.61
C LEU A 80 4.93 -8.92 8.27
N LEU A 81 5.52 -9.96 7.65
CA LEU A 81 6.18 -9.85 6.35
C LEU A 81 5.22 -9.32 5.29
N THR A 82 4.01 -9.89 5.22
CA THR A 82 3.03 -9.58 4.19
C THR A 82 2.43 -8.19 4.40
N ILE A 83 1.92 -7.90 5.60
CA ILE A 83 1.21 -6.67 5.90
C ILE A 83 2.16 -5.46 5.92
N ASN A 84 3.33 -5.60 6.53
CA ASN A 84 4.30 -4.50 6.60
C ASN A 84 4.74 -4.05 5.20
N HIS A 85 5.17 -5.00 4.35
CA HIS A 85 5.65 -4.69 3.01
C HIS A 85 4.56 -4.04 2.15
N GLN A 86 3.42 -4.71 1.99
CA GLN A 86 2.39 -4.23 1.07
C GLN A 86 1.73 -2.94 1.56
N THR A 87 1.48 -2.79 2.87
CA THR A 87 0.91 -1.55 3.42
C THR A 87 1.87 -0.37 3.24
N LEU A 88 3.17 -0.60 3.43
CA LEU A 88 4.20 0.40 3.23
C LEU A 88 4.24 0.91 1.78
N ILE A 89 4.26 -0.01 0.80
CA ILE A 89 4.29 0.34 -0.62
C ILE A 89 2.98 1.02 -1.05
N ALA A 90 1.82 0.53 -0.60
CA ALA A 90 0.54 1.18 -0.87
C ALA A 90 0.48 2.61 -0.32
N THR A 91 1.03 2.84 0.88
CA THR A 91 1.13 4.17 1.50
C THR A 91 2.02 5.09 0.66
N LYS A 92 3.21 4.62 0.24
CA LYS A 92 4.12 5.39 -0.61
C LYS A 92 3.48 5.73 -1.96
N ALA A 93 2.84 4.76 -2.60
CA ALA A 93 2.11 4.96 -3.85
C ALA A 93 0.99 6.00 -3.69
N ASN A 94 0.19 5.94 -2.61
CA ASN A 94 -0.86 6.91 -2.35
C ASN A 94 -0.33 8.34 -2.17
N ARG A 95 0.81 8.52 -1.48
CA ARG A 95 1.45 9.83 -1.36
C ARG A 95 1.87 10.37 -2.73
N ILE A 96 2.50 9.53 -3.55
CA ILE A 96 2.96 9.90 -4.90
C ILE A 96 1.79 10.24 -5.83
N THR A 97 0.74 9.42 -5.85
CA THR A 97 -0.43 9.64 -6.72
C THR A 97 -1.19 10.91 -6.35
N ARG A 98 -1.27 11.25 -5.06
CA ARG A 98 -1.83 12.53 -4.61
C ARG A 98 -0.96 13.72 -5.01
N ALA A 99 0.37 13.58 -4.95
CA ALA A 99 1.29 14.63 -5.41
C ALA A 99 1.18 14.88 -6.92
N ALA A 100 0.78 13.87 -7.69
CA ALA A 100 0.59 13.96 -9.15
C ALA A 100 -0.67 14.73 -9.58
N GLU A 101 -1.55 15.14 -8.63
CA GLU A 101 -2.73 15.98 -8.88
C GLU A 101 -3.62 15.47 -10.04
N GLY A 102 -3.96 14.18 -10.00
CA GLY A 102 -4.82 13.53 -11.00
C GLY A 102 -4.11 13.04 -12.26
N ARG A 103 -2.81 13.30 -12.40
CA ARG A 103 -2.01 12.75 -13.52
C ARG A 103 -1.77 11.26 -13.33
N THR A 104 -1.62 10.55 -14.44
CA THR A 104 -1.33 9.12 -14.43
C THR A 104 0.01 8.81 -13.77
N VAL A 105 0.03 7.87 -12.84
CA VAL A 105 1.26 7.33 -12.24
C VAL A 105 1.34 5.83 -12.52
N LEU A 106 2.43 5.41 -13.15
CA LEU A 106 2.75 3.99 -13.41
C LEU A 106 3.88 3.53 -12.50
N GLU A 107 3.76 2.33 -11.96
CA GLU A 107 4.79 1.69 -11.15
C GLU A 107 5.87 1.06 -12.08
N PHE A 108 7.11 1.54 -12.00
CA PHE A 108 8.24 1.11 -12.82
C PHE A 108 9.42 0.56 -11.99
N GLY A 109 9.14 0.05 -10.79
CA GLY A 109 10.16 -0.27 -9.79
C GLY A 109 10.63 -1.71 -9.75
N SER A 110 10.06 -2.65 -10.51
CA SER A 110 10.33 -4.10 -10.40
C SER A 110 11.82 -4.44 -10.30
N ARG A 111 12.69 -3.82 -11.13
CA ARG A 111 14.15 -4.06 -11.13
C ARG A 111 14.88 -3.54 -9.87
N ARG A 112 14.20 -2.81 -8.98
CA ARG A 112 14.71 -2.20 -7.74
C ARG A 112 14.08 -2.77 -6.49
N ALA A 113 13.11 -3.69 -6.63
CA ALA A 113 12.43 -4.33 -5.51
C ALA A 113 13.37 -5.25 -4.71
N GLN A 114 13.04 -5.45 -3.44
CA GLN A 114 13.73 -6.40 -2.57
C GLN A 114 13.18 -7.83 -2.82
N GLY A 115 13.70 -8.48 -3.83
CA GLY A 115 13.35 -9.85 -4.21
C GLY A 115 12.20 -9.94 -5.21
N TYR A 116 12.03 -11.15 -5.73
CA TYR A 116 11.06 -11.47 -6.79
C TYR A 116 9.62 -11.18 -6.36
N ASP A 117 9.21 -11.72 -5.21
CA ASP A 117 7.87 -11.51 -4.67
C ASP A 117 7.63 -10.04 -4.32
N GLY A 118 8.69 -9.35 -3.86
CA GLY A 118 8.64 -7.91 -3.59
C GLY A 118 8.33 -7.08 -4.83
N ALA A 119 8.73 -7.51 -6.02
CA ALA A 119 8.37 -6.84 -7.27
C ALA A 119 6.88 -7.04 -7.61
N ILE A 120 6.39 -8.27 -7.53
CA ILE A 120 5.01 -8.63 -7.90
C ILE A 120 4.01 -8.04 -6.90
N LEU A 121 4.21 -8.29 -5.61
CA LEU A 121 3.32 -7.84 -4.54
C LEU A 121 3.44 -6.33 -4.30
N GLY A 122 4.64 -5.76 -4.54
CA GLY A 122 4.83 -4.32 -4.51
C GLY A 122 4.07 -3.60 -5.61
N ALA A 123 4.03 -4.15 -6.84
CA ALA A 123 3.21 -3.61 -7.93
C ALA A 123 1.71 -3.67 -7.58
N ARG A 124 1.24 -4.79 -6.97
CA ARG A 124 -0.13 -4.92 -6.49
C ARG A 124 -0.45 -3.86 -5.42
N ALA A 125 0.41 -3.71 -4.45
CA ALA A 125 0.24 -2.72 -3.39
C ALA A 125 0.24 -1.28 -3.93
N ALA A 126 1.11 -0.98 -4.91
CA ALA A 126 1.15 0.33 -5.57
C ALA A 126 -0.16 0.63 -6.32
N TYR A 127 -0.76 -0.37 -6.96
CA TYR A 127 -2.05 -0.24 -7.62
C TYR A 127 -3.17 0.06 -6.63
N ILE A 128 -3.23 -0.65 -5.50
CA ILE A 128 -4.16 -0.35 -4.39
C ILE A 128 -3.97 1.09 -3.92
N GLY A 129 -2.72 1.55 -3.79
CA GLY A 129 -2.36 2.91 -3.38
C GLY A 129 -2.73 4.01 -4.39
N GLY A 130 -3.16 3.65 -5.61
CA GLY A 130 -3.70 4.59 -6.60
C GLY A 130 -2.94 4.64 -7.93
N CYS A 131 -1.82 3.93 -8.11
CA CYS A 131 -1.18 3.80 -9.42
C CYS A 131 -2.17 3.21 -10.44
N GLN A 132 -2.06 3.60 -11.71
CA GLN A 132 -2.96 3.16 -12.77
C GLN A 132 -2.45 1.94 -13.54
N GLY A 133 -1.23 1.50 -13.28
CA GLY A 133 -0.64 0.32 -13.92
C GLY A 133 0.81 0.10 -13.46
N THR A 134 1.42 -0.94 -13.99
CA THR A 134 2.78 -1.37 -13.66
C THR A 134 3.56 -1.82 -14.88
N ALA A 135 4.90 -1.82 -14.79
CA ALA A 135 5.74 -2.50 -15.76
C ALA A 135 5.93 -4.02 -15.47
N CYS A 136 5.33 -4.52 -14.38
CA CYS A 136 5.43 -5.92 -13.98
C CYS A 136 4.34 -6.77 -14.65
N VAL A 137 4.65 -7.43 -15.75
CA VAL A 137 3.72 -8.28 -16.51
C VAL A 137 3.15 -9.44 -15.67
N LEU A 138 3.92 -9.95 -14.71
CA LEU A 138 3.41 -10.99 -13.80
C LEU A 138 2.26 -10.48 -12.92
N SER A 139 2.31 -9.22 -12.50
CA SER A 139 1.21 -8.62 -11.73
C SER A 139 -0.03 -8.38 -12.58
N ASP A 140 0.12 -8.17 -13.90
CA ASP A 140 -1.01 -8.15 -14.83
C ASP A 140 -1.64 -9.54 -14.94
N ARG A 141 -0.82 -10.55 -15.18
CA ARG A 141 -1.31 -11.95 -15.29
C ARG A 141 -2.05 -12.41 -14.03
N ASP A 142 -1.47 -12.16 -12.85
CA ASP A 142 -1.93 -12.77 -11.60
C ASP A 142 -3.03 -11.93 -10.93
N TYR A 143 -2.98 -10.60 -11.06
CA TYR A 143 -3.90 -9.66 -10.38
C TYR A 143 -4.68 -8.75 -11.34
N LYS A 144 -4.53 -8.93 -12.66
CA LYS A 144 -5.21 -8.12 -13.69
C LYS A 144 -4.91 -6.62 -13.59
N ILE A 145 -3.69 -6.27 -13.15
CA ILE A 145 -3.23 -4.89 -13.07
C ILE A 145 -2.73 -4.49 -14.46
N PRO A 146 -3.24 -3.41 -15.07
CA PRO A 146 -2.82 -3.04 -16.41
C PRO A 146 -1.31 -2.91 -16.55
N ALA A 147 -0.70 -3.75 -17.39
CA ALA A 147 0.71 -3.66 -17.68
C ALA A 147 0.97 -2.61 -18.76
N GLY A 148 2.02 -1.80 -18.56
CA GLY A 148 2.42 -0.77 -19.50
C GLY A 148 3.92 -0.46 -19.38
N GLY A 149 4.45 0.09 -20.47
CA GLY A 149 5.85 0.47 -20.54
C GLY A 149 6.16 1.17 -21.86
N THR A 150 7.41 1.60 -21.99
CA THR A 150 7.95 2.22 -23.18
C THR A 150 9.27 1.58 -23.55
N MET A 151 9.89 2.00 -24.66
CA MET A 151 11.22 1.56 -25.03
C MET A 151 12.27 1.91 -23.95
N ALA A 152 13.37 1.15 -23.93
CA ALA A 152 14.56 1.44 -23.12
C ALA A 152 15.60 2.22 -23.93
N HIS A 153 16.56 2.87 -23.26
CA HIS A 153 17.70 3.52 -23.95
C HIS A 153 18.51 2.51 -24.80
N SER A 154 18.64 1.26 -24.37
CA SER A 154 19.31 0.21 -25.12
C SER A 154 18.65 -0.08 -26.49
N TRP A 155 17.33 0.09 -26.60
CA TRP A 155 16.63 0.02 -27.88
C TRP A 155 17.15 1.10 -28.83
N VAL A 156 17.19 2.35 -28.37
CA VAL A 156 17.67 3.48 -29.18
C VAL A 156 19.13 3.27 -29.60
N GLN A 157 19.97 2.77 -28.68
CA GLN A 157 21.38 2.53 -28.90
C GLN A 157 21.70 1.39 -29.88
N MET A 158 20.74 0.50 -30.18
CA MET A 158 20.92 -0.60 -31.13
C MET A 158 20.82 -0.14 -32.60
N PHE A 159 20.35 1.07 -32.85
CA PHE A 159 20.21 1.64 -34.19
C PHE A 159 21.27 2.69 -34.45
N ASP A 160 21.55 2.95 -35.72
CA ASP A 160 22.56 3.92 -36.14
C ASP A 160 22.12 5.38 -35.84
N SER A 161 20.82 5.59 -35.66
CA SER A 161 20.26 6.89 -35.28
C SER A 161 18.99 6.76 -34.42
N GLU A 162 18.68 7.80 -33.60
CA GLU A 162 17.41 7.89 -32.90
C GLU A 162 16.20 7.87 -33.84
N TYR A 163 16.33 8.47 -35.00
CA TYR A 163 15.28 8.45 -36.01
C TYR A 163 14.91 7.02 -36.42
N GLU A 164 15.91 6.20 -36.78
CA GLU A 164 15.67 4.80 -37.15
C GLU A 164 15.06 4.00 -36.01
N ALA A 165 15.55 4.19 -34.79
CA ALA A 165 14.99 3.55 -33.60
C ALA A 165 13.52 3.92 -33.38
N PHE A 166 13.19 5.19 -33.50
CA PHE A 166 11.81 5.68 -33.32
C PHE A 166 10.90 5.22 -34.46
N LYS A 167 11.37 5.23 -35.72
CA LYS A 167 10.62 4.73 -36.86
C LYS A 167 10.30 3.25 -36.73
N ALA A 168 11.29 2.41 -36.38
CA ALA A 168 11.10 0.99 -36.16
C ALA A 168 10.11 0.71 -35.01
N TYR A 169 10.16 1.51 -33.94
CA TYR A 169 9.20 1.38 -32.84
C TYR A 169 7.78 1.77 -33.24
N ALA A 170 7.63 2.87 -33.97
CA ALA A 170 6.33 3.34 -34.48
C ALA A 170 5.69 2.36 -35.47
N ASP A 171 6.50 1.61 -36.23
CA ASP A 171 6.02 0.58 -37.15
C ASP A 171 5.43 -0.62 -36.42
N ILE A 172 6.00 -1.00 -35.26
CA ILE A 172 5.57 -2.15 -34.44
C ILE A 172 4.42 -1.78 -33.50
N TYR A 173 4.48 -0.58 -32.89
CA TYR A 173 3.53 -0.13 -31.86
C TYR A 173 2.89 1.22 -32.24
N PRO A 174 2.18 1.33 -33.36
CA PRO A 174 1.67 2.61 -33.84
C PRO A 174 0.66 3.25 -32.86
N ASP A 175 -0.23 2.45 -32.26
CA ASP A 175 -1.29 2.93 -31.35
C ASP A 175 -0.79 3.26 -29.94
N ASN A 176 0.41 2.83 -29.57
CA ASN A 176 0.99 3.07 -28.25
C ASN A 176 2.41 3.61 -28.33
N CYS A 177 2.65 4.48 -29.32
CA CYS A 177 3.97 5.00 -29.61
C CYS A 177 4.36 6.13 -28.67
N VAL A 178 5.28 5.85 -27.73
CA VAL A 178 5.90 6.83 -26.84
C VAL A 178 7.41 6.78 -27.04
N PHE A 179 7.99 7.91 -27.47
CA PHE A 179 9.41 8.00 -27.80
C PHE A 179 10.25 8.41 -26.59
N LEU A 180 11.31 7.67 -26.29
CA LEU A 180 12.29 7.99 -25.24
C LEU A 180 13.33 8.96 -25.80
N VAL A 181 13.22 10.25 -25.48
CA VAL A 181 13.91 11.32 -26.20
C VAL A 181 15.21 11.81 -25.57
N ASP A 182 15.62 11.23 -24.46
CA ASP A 182 16.80 11.68 -23.69
C ASP A 182 18.01 10.73 -23.78
N THR A 183 18.07 9.86 -24.79
CA THR A 183 19.23 8.97 -24.98
C THR A 183 20.50 9.77 -25.26
N TYR A 184 20.44 10.82 -26.05
CA TYR A 184 21.57 11.68 -26.39
C TYR A 184 21.34 13.15 -26.04
N ASN A 185 20.43 13.83 -26.74
CA ASN A 185 20.10 15.22 -26.48
C ASN A 185 18.62 15.50 -26.72
N VAL A 186 17.90 15.82 -25.67
CA VAL A 186 16.43 16.00 -25.70
C VAL A 186 16.02 17.01 -26.76
N LEU A 187 16.55 18.26 -26.71
CA LEU A 187 16.05 19.38 -27.51
C LEU A 187 16.68 19.47 -28.91
N LYS A 188 17.91 18.93 -29.08
CA LYS A 188 18.61 19.03 -30.38
C LYS A 188 18.43 17.79 -31.25
N SER A 189 18.07 16.65 -30.66
CA SER A 189 17.99 15.36 -31.37
C SER A 189 16.68 14.63 -31.04
N GLY A 190 16.42 14.28 -29.78
CA GLY A 190 15.32 13.41 -29.40
C GLY A 190 13.95 13.95 -29.79
N VAL A 191 13.57 15.14 -29.33
CA VAL A 191 12.26 15.74 -29.66
C VAL A 191 12.12 16.04 -31.15
N PRO A 192 13.14 16.60 -31.87
CA PRO A 192 13.06 16.76 -33.32
C PRO A 192 12.84 15.44 -34.08
N ASN A 193 13.53 14.35 -33.72
CA ASN A 193 13.34 13.05 -34.36
C ASN A 193 11.97 12.44 -33.99
N ALA A 194 11.49 12.62 -32.77
CA ALA A 194 10.15 12.18 -32.36
C ALA A 194 9.05 12.90 -33.18
N ILE A 195 9.16 14.21 -33.36
CA ILE A 195 8.26 15.02 -34.21
C ILE A 195 8.30 14.54 -35.66
N ARG A 196 9.49 14.28 -36.20
CA ARG A 196 9.64 13.79 -37.57
C ARG A 196 8.92 12.46 -37.78
N VAL A 197 9.16 11.47 -36.89
CA VAL A 197 8.52 10.15 -36.96
C VAL A 197 7.02 10.24 -36.71
N ALA A 198 6.58 11.09 -35.79
CA ALA A 198 5.15 11.31 -35.55
C ALA A 198 4.41 11.85 -36.79
N LYS A 199 5.01 12.78 -37.55
CA LYS A 199 4.47 13.27 -38.84
C LYS A 199 4.40 12.17 -39.88
N GLU A 200 5.43 11.35 -40.01
CA GLU A 200 5.46 10.21 -40.91
C GLU A 200 4.38 9.18 -40.55
N LEU A 201 4.24 8.86 -39.27
CA LEU A 201 3.21 7.92 -38.76
C LEU A 201 1.81 8.41 -39.09
N GLU A 202 1.53 9.70 -38.87
CA GLU A 202 0.24 10.32 -39.18
C GLU A 202 -0.02 10.31 -40.70
N ALA A 203 0.98 10.65 -41.51
CA ALA A 203 0.86 10.69 -42.98
C ALA A 203 0.69 9.28 -43.59
N GLU A 204 1.41 8.28 -43.09
CA GLU A 204 1.43 6.93 -43.64
C GLU A 204 0.25 6.07 -43.15
N LYS A 205 -0.13 6.19 -41.85
CA LYS A 205 -1.12 5.32 -41.20
C LYS A 205 -2.36 6.06 -40.67
N GLY A 206 -2.36 7.39 -40.66
CA GLY A 206 -3.44 8.19 -40.07
C GLY A 206 -3.49 8.10 -38.53
N ILE A 207 -2.40 7.65 -37.89
CA ILE A 207 -2.32 7.43 -36.43
C ILE A 207 -1.42 8.51 -35.83
N ARG A 208 -1.86 9.11 -34.73
CA ARG A 208 -1.07 10.09 -33.98
C ARG A 208 -0.23 9.40 -32.91
N ALA A 209 1.06 9.76 -32.84
CA ALA A 209 1.93 9.25 -31.77
C ALA A 209 1.43 9.70 -30.40
N ARG A 210 1.51 8.81 -29.42
CA ARG A 210 0.92 9.02 -28.09
C ARG A 210 1.69 10.04 -27.24
N GLY A 211 3.02 10.07 -27.36
CA GLY A 211 3.81 10.99 -26.54
C GLY A 211 5.33 10.80 -26.61
N ILE A 212 5.99 11.52 -25.73
CA ILE A 212 7.43 11.41 -25.46
C ILE A 212 7.67 11.08 -23.99
N ARG A 213 8.84 10.51 -23.69
CA ARG A 213 9.29 10.24 -22.32
C ARG A 213 10.63 10.92 -22.06
N LEU A 214 10.71 11.58 -20.89
CA LEU A 214 11.90 12.20 -20.32
C LEU A 214 12.31 11.41 -19.07
N ASP A 215 13.53 10.87 -19.04
CA ASP A 215 14.04 10.03 -17.94
C ASP A 215 15.21 10.66 -17.19
N SER A 216 15.77 11.77 -17.69
CA SER A 216 16.95 12.43 -17.15
C SER A 216 16.99 13.94 -17.38
N GLY A 217 17.94 14.62 -16.71
CA GLY A 217 18.15 16.05 -16.83
C GLY A 217 17.19 16.90 -15.97
N ASP A 218 17.11 18.17 -16.26
CA ASP A 218 16.14 19.09 -15.65
C ASP A 218 14.76 18.88 -16.27
N ILE A 219 13.97 18.02 -15.66
CA ILE A 219 12.65 17.62 -16.17
C ILE A 219 11.70 18.81 -16.27
N ALA A 220 11.75 19.77 -15.34
CA ALA A 220 10.90 20.95 -15.41
C ALA A 220 11.20 21.78 -16.67
N TYR A 221 12.45 22.17 -16.84
CA TYR A 221 12.89 22.91 -18.01
C TYR A 221 12.66 22.15 -19.32
N LEU A 222 13.10 20.88 -19.37
CA LEU A 222 13.03 20.07 -20.58
C LEU A 222 11.59 19.81 -21.01
N SER A 223 10.67 19.56 -20.06
CA SER A 223 9.26 19.36 -20.40
C SER A 223 8.59 20.64 -20.94
N ILE A 224 8.94 21.81 -20.40
CA ILE A 224 8.45 23.09 -20.89
C ILE A 224 8.92 23.35 -22.34
N GLU A 225 10.20 23.16 -22.60
CA GLU A 225 10.75 23.39 -23.96
C GLU A 225 10.25 22.31 -24.94
N ALA A 226 10.20 21.05 -24.55
CA ALA A 226 9.64 19.97 -25.37
C ALA A 226 8.17 20.27 -25.74
N ARG A 227 7.36 20.73 -24.77
CA ARG A 227 5.96 21.10 -25.03
C ARG A 227 5.84 22.20 -26.10
N LYS A 228 6.65 23.27 -26.02
CA LYS A 228 6.70 24.32 -27.04
C LYS A 228 7.02 23.76 -28.41
N MET A 229 7.98 22.82 -28.50
CA MET A 229 8.37 22.22 -29.78
C MET A 229 7.27 21.35 -30.37
N LEU A 230 6.61 20.55 -29.53
CA LEU A 230 5.49 19.70 -29.93
C LEU A 230 4.30 20.53 -30.40
N ASP A 231 3.92 21.57 -29.65
CA ASP A 231 2.81 22.50 -30.01
C ASP A 231 3.10 23.23 -31.33
N ALA A 232 4.32 23.74 -31.50
CA ALA A 232 4.72 24.40 -32.74
C ALA A 232 4.72 23.46 -33.97
N ALA A 233 4.80 22.13 -33.72
CA ALA A 233 4.73 21.11 -34.77
C ALA A 233 3.31 20.58 -35.02
N GLY A 234 2.29 21.03 -34.25
CA GLY A 234 0.88 20.61 -34.35
C GLY A 234 0.54 19.36 -33.56
N PHE A 235 1.33 19.07 -32.49
CA PHE A 235 1.16 17.90 -31.62
C PHE A 235 0.82 18.29 -30.18
N GLU A 236 -0.18 19.17 -30.00
CA GLU A 236 -0.66 19.59 -28.66
C GLU A 236 -1.23 18.44 -27.83
N ASP A 237 -1.69 17.37 -28.47
CA ASP A 237 -2.25 16.17 -27.88
C ASP A 237 -1.21 15.13 -27.48
N MET A 238 0.03 15.21 -27.97
CA MET A 238 1.11 14.31 -27.55
C MET A 238 1.44 14.52 -26.07
N GLN A 239 1.37 13.46 -25.29
CA GLN A 239 1.67 13.47 -23.86
C GLN A 239 3.17 13.52 -23.57
N ILE A 240 3.54 14.13 -22.45
CA ILE A 240 4.89 14.11 -21.91
C ILE A 240 4.90 13.27 -20.64
N MET A 241 5.61 12.13 -20.67
CA MET A 241 5.84 11.28 -19.51
C MET A 241 7.18 11.65 -18.89
N ALA A 242 7.20 11.85 -17.56
CA ALA A 242 8.43 11.96 -16.79
C ALA A 242 8.70 10.68 -16.01
N SER A 243 9.94 10.24 -15.97
CA SER A 243 10.38 9.12 -15.17
C SER A 243 11.74 9.45 -14.51
N ASN A 244 12.30 8.56 -13.76
CA ASN A 244 13.53 8.66 -12.98
C ASN A 244 13.25 8.40 -11.48
N SER A 245 14.19 8.79 -10.60
CA SER A 245 14.09 8.64 -9.14
C SER A 245 13.14 9.67 -8.51
N LEU A 246 11.88 9.68 -8.95
CA LEU A 246 10.84 10.58 -8.47
C LEU A 246 10.16 10.01 -7.21
N ASP A 247 9.68 10.91 -6.35
CA ASP A 247 8.82 10.64 -5.21
C ASP A 247 7.78 11.76 -5.05
N GLU A 248 6.96 11.69 -4.00
CA GLU A 248 5.90 12.68 -3.73
C GLU A 248 6.41 14.12 -3.62
N TYR A 249 7.62 14.32 -3.12
CA TYR A 249 8.22 15.65 -2.97
C TYR A 249 8.69 16.20 -4.31
N LEU A 250 9.44 15.41 -5.07
CA LEU A 250 9.93 15.81 -6.39
C LEU A 250 8.79 15.98 -7.39
N VAL A 251 7.76 15.12 -7.38
CA VAL A 251 6.58 15.28 -8.23
C VAL A 251 5.90 16.62 -7.94
N ARG A 252 5.62 16.92 -6.66
CA ARG A 252 5.06 18.21 -6.25
C ARG A 252 5.92 19.38 -6.71
N ASP A 253 7.21 19.32 -6.49
CA ASP A 253 8.13 20.41 -6.80
C ASP A 253 8.23 20.65 -8.31
N LEU A 254 8.25 19.60 -9.13
CA LEU A 254 8.19 19.72 -10.59
C LEU A 254 6.92 20.46 -11.05
N LEU A 255 5.77 20.12 -10.46
CA LEU A 255 4.51 20.79 -10.80
C LEU A 255 4.50 22.26 -10.36
N VAL A 256 5.03 22.58 -9.19
CA VAL A 256 5.18 23.96 -8.71
C VAL A 256 6.11 24.78 -9.63
N GLN A 257 7.16 24.16 -10.19
CA GLN A 257 8.05 24.78 -11.17
C GLN A 257 7.41 24.95 -12.56
N GLY A 258 6.18 24.47 -12.75
CA GLY A 258 5.45 24.60 -14.00
C GLY A 258 5.79 23.55 -15.05
N ALA A 259 6.36 22.39 -14.63
CA ALA A 259 6.63 21.27 -15.53
C ALA A 259 5.39 20.86 -16.34
N ARG A 260 5.57 20.62 -17.63
CA ARG A 260 4.51 20.22 -18.57
C ARG A 260 4.50 18.69 -18.71
N VAL A 261 4.15 18.00 -17.62
CA VAL A 261 4.14 16.54 -17.52
C VAL A 261 2.70 16.07 -17.39
N ASP A 262 2.31 15.08 -18.18
CA ASP A 262 0.97 14.48 -18.20
C ASP A 262 0.91 13.15 -17.45
N SER A 263 2.05 12.46 -17.32
CA SER A 263 2.13 11.17 -16.62
C SER A 263 3.52 10.94 -16.03
N PHE A 264 3.58 10.09 -14.99
CA PHE A 264 4.80 9.75 -14.29
C PHE A 264 5.02 8.23 -14.29
N GLY A 265 6.26 7.81 -14.61
CA GLY A 265 6.75 6.45 -14.42
C GLY A 265 7.70 6.41 -13.23
N ILE A 266 7.27 5.86 -12.09
CA ILE A 266 8.00 5.95 -10.83
C ILE A 266 8.46 4.56 -10.37
N GLY A 267 9.75 4.41 -10.17
CA GLY A 267 10.37 3.11 -9.89
C GLY A 267 10.95 3.00 -8.49
N GLU A 268 12.27 3.25 -8.35
CA GLU A 268 13.05 2.96 -7.15
C GLU A 268 12.40 3.49 -5.86
N ARG A 269 12.11 4.78 -5.81
CA ARG A 269 11.64 5.40 -4.58
C ARG A 269 10.24 4.96 -4.14
N LEU A 270 9.43 4.46 -5.07
CA LEU A 270 8.14 3.86 -4.79
C LEU A 270 8.31 2.46 -4.24
N ILE A 271 8.95 1.54 -5.02
CA ILE A 271 9.00 0.12 -4.71
C ILE A 271 9.86 -0.22 -3.48
N THR A 272 10.77 0.67 -3.10
CA THR A 272 11.58 0.54 -1.88
C THR A 272 11.03 1.36 -0.71
N SER A 273 9.95 2.10 -0.92
CA SER A 273 9.44 3.10 0.04
C SER A 273 10.57 3.98 0.59
N LYS A 274 11.44 4.47 -0.31
CA LYS A 274 12.60 5.27 0.08
C LYS A 274 12.16 6.46 0.94
N SER A 275 12.92 6.82 1.93
CA SER A 275 12.71 7.74 3.05
C SER A 275 12.05 7.11 4.29
N GLU A 276 11.10 6.20 4.14
CA GLU A 276 10.38 5.52 5.24
C GLU A 276 10.27 4.01 4.91
N PRO A 277 11.39 3.25 4.93
CA PRO A 277 11.40 1.87 4.43
C PRO A 277 10.90 0.83 5.44
N VAL A 278 10.47 1.26 6.63
CA VAL A 278 10.03 0.37 7.71
C VAL A 278 8.62 0.76 8.17
N PHE A 279 7.69 -0.18 8.11
CA PHE A 279 6.33 0.04 8.61
C PHE A 279 6.24 -0.07 10.14
N GLY A 280 7.08 -0.90 10.76
CA GLY A 280 7.16 -1.04 12.20
C GLY A 280 6.01 -1.80 12.87
N GLY A 281 5.25 -2.59 12.13
CA GLY A 281 4.23 -3.48 12.68
C GLY A 281 4.83 -4.51 13.63
N VAL A 282 4.08 -4.86 14.68
CA VAL A 282 4.48 -5.86 15.69
C VAL A 282 3.34 -6.85 15.94
N TYR A 283 3.70 -8.06 16.37
CA TYR A 283 2.75 -9.10 16.77
C TYR A 283 2.90 -9.36 18.26
N LYS A 284 1.82 -9.32 19.02
CA LYS A 284 1.87 -9.43 20.49
C LYS A 284 0.69 -10.19 21.03
N LEU A 285 0.94 -11.04 22.06
CA LEU A 285 -0.10 -11.64 22.87
C LEU A 285 -0.86 -10.52 23.60
N ALA A 286 -2.16 -10.46 23.39
CA ALA A 286 -3.04 -9.45 23.98
C ALA A 286 -4.03 -10.00 24.99
N ALA A 287 -4.38 -11.27 24.87
CA ALA A 287 -5.26 -11.99 25.81
C ALA A 287 -5.05 -13.50 25.70
N VAL A 288 -5.51 -14.22 26.70
CA VAL A 288 -5.70 -15.68 26.69
C VAL A 288 -7.14 -15.98 27.13
N GLU A 289 -7.66 -17.11 26.71
CA GLU A 289 -8.93 -17.64 27.18
C GLU A 289 -8.68 -18.66 28.29
N ASP A 290 -9.46 -18.61 29.35
CA ASP A 290 -9.39 -19.58 30.45
C ASP A 290 -10.25 -20.83 30.17
N GLU A 291 -10.27 -21.77 31.11
CA GLU A 291 -11.04 -23.02 31.01
C GLU A 291 -12.56 -22.79 30.95
N ASN A 292 -13.05 -21.63 31.35
CA ASN A 292 -14.47 -21.24 31.33
C ASN A 292 -14.85 -20.44 30.09
N GLY A 293 -13.89 -20.15 29.19
CA GLY A 293 -14.10 -19.30 28.01
C GLY A 293 -14.01 -17.81 28.31
N GLU A 294 -13.51 -17.40 29.48
CA GLU A 294 -13.34 -15.99 29.83
C GLU A 294 -12.04 -15.44 29.24
N ILE A 295 -12.14 -14.24 28.64
CA ILE A 295 -10.99 -13.53 28.06
C ILE A 295 -10.19 -12.83 29.16
N ILE A 296 -9.00 -13.35 29.44
CA ILE A 296 -8.05 -12.77 30.38
C ILE A 296 -7.06 -11.87 29.63
N PRO A 297 -7.12 -10.56 29.80
CA PRO A 297 -6.24 -9.61 29.10
C PRO A 297 -4.79 -9.81 29.56
N LYS A 298 -3.86 -9.66 28.60
CA LYS A 298 -2.41 -9.74 28.84
C LYS A 298 -1.74 -8.47 28.34
N ILE A 299 -0.75 -7.99 29.09
CA ILE A 299 0.00 -6.79 28.74
C ILE A 299 1.50 -7.06 28.83
N LYS A 300 2.27 -6.54 27.87
CA LYS A 300 3.71 -6.46 28.00
C LYS A 300 4.08 -5.03 28.42
N VAL A 301 4.70 -4.89 29.57
CA VAL A 301 5.28 -3.63 30.03
C VAL A 301 6.67 -3.46 29.42
N SER A 302 6.99 -2.25 29.00
CA SER A 302 8.28 -1.89 28.42
C SER A 302 8.74 -0.55 29.00
N GLU A 303 10.03 -0.37 29.17
CA GLU A 303 10.62 0.94 29.54
C GLU A 303 10.28 2.02 28.49
N ASN A 304 10.19 1.65 27.23
CA ASN A 304 9.66 2.54 26.20
C ASN A 304 8.12 2.48 26.18
N VAL A 305 7.48 3.56 26.64
CA VAL A 305 6.05 3.70 26.79
C VAL A 305 5.29 3.44 25.46
N GLU A 306 5.85 3.83 24.32
CA GLU A 306 5.27 3.62 22.99
C GLU A 306 5.20 2.13 22.60
N LYS A 307 6.04 1.28 23.26
CA LYS A 307 6.06 -0.18 23.05
C LYS A 307 5.12 -0.93 23.99
N ILE A 308 4.41 -0.25 24.88
CA ILE A 308 3.41 -0.87 25.76
C ILE A 308 2.19 -1.20 24.93
N THR A 309 1.86 -2.50 24.86
CA THR A 309 0.71 -2.97 24.07
C THR A 309 -0.62 -2.62 24.73
N THR A 310 -1.65 -2.43 23.92
CA THR A 310 -3.03 -2.34 24.41
C THR A 310 -3.58 -3.76 24.57
N PRO A 311 -3.94 -4.18 25.82
CA PRO A 311 -4.37 -5.55 26.11
C PRO A 311 -5.76 -5.85 25.55
N HIS A 312 -6.22 -7.07 25.79
CA HIS A 312 -7.56 -7.57 25.48
C HIS A 312 -7.78 -7.97 24.02
N PHE A 313 -8.84 -8.75 23.78
CA PHE A 313 -9.40 -8.94 22.46
C PHE A 313 -10.20 -7.67 22.10
N LYS A 314 -9.84 -6.99 21.01
CA LYS A 314 -10.30 -5.63 20.71
C LYS A 314 -11.14 -5.57 19.44
N GLN A 315 -11.99 -4.55 19.33
CA GLN A 315 -12.58 -4.06 18.09
C GLN A 315 -12.08 -2.63 17.82
N VAL A 316 -12.12 -2.21 16.56
CA VAL A 316 -11.81 -0.84 16.13
C VAL A 316 -13.03 -0.27 15.44
N TYR A 317 -13.47 0.89 15.88
CA TYR A 317 -14.57 1.64 15.29
C TYR A 317 -14.06 2.97 14.74
N ARG A 318 -14.41 3.30 13.50
CA ARG A 318 -14.21 4.64 12.94
C ARG A 318 -15.50 5.44 13.05
N LEU A 319 -15.40 6.64 13.58
CA LEU A 319 -16.49 7.58 13.70
C LEU A 319 -16.45 8.57 12.54
N PHE A 320 -17.59 8.82 11.92
CA PHE A 320 -17.70 9.75 10.79
C PHE A 320 -18.69 10.86 11.12
N ASP A 321 -18.33 12.09 10.81
CA ASP A 321 -19.21 13.26 10.90
C ASP A 321 -20.32 13.15 9.85
N ASN A 322 -21.59 13.20 10.26
CA ASN A 322 -22.72 13.01 9.34
C ASN A 322 -22.90 14.18 8.35
N LYS A 323 -22.39 15.37 8.67
CA LYS A 323 -22.50 16.55 7.79
C LYS A 323 -21.48 16.56 6.68
N THR A 324 -20.26 16.11 7.00
CA THR A 324 -19.13 16.18 6.06
C THR A 324 -18.72 14.84 5.48
N GLY A 325 -19.14 13.71 6.08
CA GLY A 325 -18.68 12.37 5.77
C GLY A 325 -17.21 12.11 6.14
N LYS A 326 -16.57 13.04 6.86
CA LYS A 326 -15.16 12.94 7.24
C LYS A 326 -14.96 12.13 8.52
N ALA A 327 -13.86 11.37 8.58
CA ALA A 327 -13.48 10.63 9.76
C ALA A 327 -13.13 11.57 10.91
N LEU A 328 -13.73 11.33 12.08
CA LEU A 328 -13.52 12.09 13.30
C LEU A 328 -12.39 11.53 14.15
N GLY A 329 -12.19 10.23 14.10
CA GLY A 329 -11.22 9.47 14.87
C GLY A 329 -11.60 8.01 14.94
N ASP A 330 -10.68 7.18 15.42
CA ASP A 330 -10.90 5.76 15.65
C ASP A 330 -10.91 5.47 17.15
N VAL A 331 -11.75 4.52 17.55
CA VAL A 331 -11.89 4.08 18.95
C VAL A 331 -11.64 2.60 19.04
N LEU A 332 -10.64 2.20 19.82
CA LEU A 332 -10.42 0.83 20.20
C LEU A 332 -11.32 0.51 21.40
N THR A 333 -12.07 -0.56 21.29
CA THR A 333 -12.94 -1.06 22.36
C THR A 333 -12.56 -2.48 22.74
N VAL A 334 -13.07 -2.98 23.85
CA VAL A 334 -13.17 -4.42 24.08
C VAL A 334 -14.09 -4.99 22.99
N HIS A 335 -13.83 -6.22 22.52
CA HIS A 335 -14.42 -6.74 21.28
C HIS A 335 -15.96 -6.82 21.31
N ASP A 336 -16.57 -7.04 22.48
CA ASP A 336 -18.01 -7.13 22.70
C ASP A 336 -18.69 -5.77 22.96
N GLU A 337 -17.90 -4.70 23.12
CA GLU A 337 -18.39 -3.36 23.38
C GLU A 337 -18.92 -2.70 22.08
N GLN A 338 -20.13 -2.17 22.16
CA GLN A 338 -20.78 -1.45 21.05
C GLN A 338 -20.83 0.04 21.34
N ILE A 339 -20.64 0.85 20.31
CA ILE A 339 -20.79 2.30 20.40
C ILE A 339 -22.20 2.67 19.91
N ASP A 340 -23.01 3.25 20.78
CA ASP A 340 -24.34 3.74 20.43
C ASP A 340 -24.24 5.15 19.79
N ALA A 341 -24.41 5.18 18.47
CA ALA A 341 -24.35 6.44 17.71
C ALA A 341 -25.52 7.41 17.98
N SER A 342 -26.55 6.99 18.68
CA SER A 342 -27.66 7.89 19.10
C SER A 342 -27.29 8.77 20.29
N LEU A 343 -26.22 8.49 20.99
CA LEU A 343 -25.74 9.20 22.16
C LEU A 343 -24.45 10.00 21.85
N PRO A 344 -24.21 11.13 22.53
CA PRO A 344 -22.93 11.82 22.45
C PRO A 344 -21.79 10.90 22.90
N TYR A 345 -20.69 10.86 22.14
CA TYR A 345 -19.51 10.08 22.49
C TYR A 345 -18.34 10.99 22.88
N VAL A 346 -17.61 10.62 23.95
CA VAL A 346 -16.44 11.36 24.43
C VAL A 346 -15.19 10.68 23.89
N LEU A 347 -14.56 11.27 22.89
CA LEU A 347 -13.21 10.94 22.47
C LEU A 347 -12.22 11.55 23.46
N PHE A 348 -11.22 10.80 23.91
CA PHE A 348 -10.18 11.32 24.80
C PHE A 348 -8.84 10.65 24.52
N HIS A 349 -7.78 11.44 24.60
CA HIS A 349 -6.44 10.96 24.36
C HIS A 349 -6.01 9.96 25.45
N PRO A 350 -5.56 8.73 25.12
CA PRO A 350 -5.31 7.68 26.10
C PRO A 350 -4.26 8.00 27.17
N VAL A 351 -3.31 8.92 26.85
CA VAL A 351 -2.25 9.37 27.78
C VAL A 351 -2.58 10.72 28.38
N TYR A 352 -2.99 11.67 27.54
CA TYR A 352 -3.34 13.05 27.98
C TYR A 352 -4.84 13.18 28.13
N THR A 353 -5.41 12.53 29.15
CA THR A 353 -6.87 12.33 29.34
C THR A 353 -7.69 13.61 29.45
N TRP A 354 -7.05 14.75 29.73
CA TRP A 354 -7.72 16.07 29.70
C TRP A 354 -7.98 16.59 28.29
N LYS A 355 -7.31 16.04 27.27
CA LYS A 355 -7.61 16.35 25.87
C LYS A 355 -8.81 15.51 25.45
N GLN A 356 -9.98 16.14 25.48
CA GLN A 356 -11.26 15.49 25.20
C GLN A 356 -12.02 16.24 24.10
N ARG A 357 -12.83 15.49 23.35
CA ARG A 357 -13.76 16.01 22.37
C ARG A 357 -15.06 15.25 22.47
N ILE A 358 -16.18 15.98 22.63
CA ILE A 358 -17.52 15.40 22.56
C ILE A 358 -17.96 15.43 21.11
N VAL A 359 -18.34 14.29 20.56
CA VAL A 359 -18.88 14.15 19.21
C VAL A 359 -20.37 13.81 19.30
N THR A 360 -21.14 14.48 18.48
CA THR A 360 -22.58 14.32 18.30
C THR A 360 -22.86 14.27 16.80
N ASP A 361 -23.99 13.72 16.38
CA ASP A 361 -24.37 13.66 14.96
C ASP A 361 -23.29 12.96 14.10
N TYR A 362 -23.03 11.71 14.43
CA TYR A 362 -22.00 10.87 13.79
C TYR A 362 -22.54 9.48 13.48
N THR A 363 -21.90 8.79 12.54
CA THR A 363 -22.07 7.36 12.29
C THR A 363 -20.84 6.59 12.77
N VAL A 364 -21.01 5.30 13.04
CA VAL A 364 -19.97 4.38 13.54
C VAL A 364 -19.84 3.20 12.57
N ARG A 365 -18.62 2.85 12.21
CA ARG A 365 -18.33 1.68 11.39
C ARG A 365 -17.24 0.83 12.03
N PRO A 366 -17.46 -0.49 12.25
CA PRO A 366 -16.37 -1.38 12.62
C PRO A 366 -15.39 -1.49 11.44
N LEU A 367 -14.09 -1.38 11.72
CA LEU A 367 -13.07 -1.45 10.68
C LEU A 367 -12.66 -2.88 10.35
N ARG A 368 -12.78 -3.83 11.28
CA ARG A 368 -12.32 -5.20 11.07
C ARG A 368 -13.45 -6.12 10.64
N VAL A 369 -13.11 -7.03 9.74
CA VAL A 369 -13.97 -8.12 9.27
C VAL A 369 -13.35 -9.46 9.63
N GLN A 370 -14.19 -10.49 9.79
CA GLN A 370 -13.71 -11.85 10.03
C GLN A 370 -13.28 -12.48 8.71
N LEU A 371 -12.01 -12.92 8.64
CA LEU A 371 -11.45 -13.61 7.49
C LEU A 371 -11.60 -15.13 7.60
N PHE A 372 -11.30 -15.66 8.77
CA PHE A 372 -11.40 -17.10 9.07
C PHE A 372 -12.23 -17.34 10.32
N LYS A 373 -13.00 -18.41 10.30
CA LYS A 373 -13.75 -18.94 11.43
C LYS A 373 -13.46 -20.42 11.56
N HIS A 374 -12.90 -20.84 12.72
CA HIS A 374 -12.46 -22.21 12.96
C HIS A 374 -11.62 -22.76 11.80
N GLY A 375 -10.62 -22.02 11.38
CA GLY A 375 -9.70 -22.35 10.30
C GLY A 375 -10.28 -22.30 8.88
N LYS A 376 -11.55 -21.98 8.71
CA LYS A 376 -12.19 -21.90 7.39
C LYS A 376 -12.35 -20.46 6.96
N CYS A 377 -11.94 -20.17 5.73
CA CYS A 377 -12.14 -18.85 5.14
C CYS A 377 -13.63 -18.54 5.00
N VAL A 378 -14.05 -17.40 5.56
CA VAL A 378 -15.44 -16.90 5.51
C VAL A 378 -15.53 -15.54 4.81
N TYR A 379 -14.41 -15.01 4.35
CA TYR A 379 -14.30 -13.72 3.68
C TYR A 379 -14.16 -13.90 2.17
N ASN A 380 -14.96 -13.16 1.42
CA ASN A 380 -14.84 -13.10 -0.03
C ASN A 380 -14.03 -11.84 -0.40
N SER A 381 -12.78 -12.03 -0.80
CA SER A 381 -11.91 -10.92 -1.19
C SER A 381 -12.46 -10.24 -2.45
N PRO A 382 -12.62 -8.89 -2.43
CA PRO A 382 -12.90 -8.14 -3.64
C PRO A 382 -11.74 -8.25 -4.65
N ASP A 383 -12.00 -7.97 -5.91
CA ASP A 383 -10.89 -7.84 -6.86
C ASP A 383 -10.04 -6.59 -6.59
N VAL A 384 -8.81 -6.56 -7.12
CA VAL A 384 -7.84 -5.50 -6.81
C VAL A 384 -8.31 -4.13 -7.29
N GLU A 385 -9.10 -4.05 -8.38
CA GLU A 385 -9.66 -2.78 -8.86
C GLU A 385 -10.72 -2.23 -7.91
N ASP A 386 -11.55 -3.09 -7.34
CA ASP A 386 -12.54 -2.68 -6.33
C ASP A 386 -11.86 -2.25 -5.03
N ILE A 387 -10.79 -2.93 -4.62
CA ILE A 387 -9.94 -2.53 -3.49
C ILE A 387 -9.32 -1.15 -3.76
N ARG A 388 -8.80 -0.89 -4.96
CA ARG A 388 -8.25 0.39 -5.36
C ARG A 388 -9.29 1.52 -5.30
N LYS A 389 -10.47 1.30 -5.86
CA LYS A 389 -11.59 2.25 -5.80
C LYS A 389 -12.03 2.52 -4.35
N TYR A 390 -12.08 1.47 -3.54
CA TYR A 390 -12.37 1.59 -2.12
C TYR A 390 -11.30 2.42 -1.39
N CYS A 391 -10.02 2.17 -1.66
CA CYS A 391 -8.92 2.93 -1.06
C CYS A 391 -9.03 4.44 -1.36
N ILE A 392 -9.32 4.81 -2.61
CA ILE A 392 -9.50 6.21 -3.01
C ILE A 392 -10.64 6.85 -2.18
N ARG A 393 -11.80 6.19 -2.10
CA ARG A 393 -12.95 6.69 -1.31
C ARG A 393 -12.62 6.83 0.18
N GLU A 394 -11.93 5.84 0.74
CA GLU A 394 -11.56 5.85 2.17
C GLU A 394 -10.55 6.95 2.50
N VAL A 395 -9.55 7.17 1.65
CA VAL A 395 -8.59 8.28 1.79
C VAL A 395 -9.31 9.63 1.71
N ASP A 396 -10.33 9.74 0.88
CA ASP A 396 -11.13 10.96 0.76
C ASP A 396 -11.97 11.25 2.01
N THR A 397 -12.25 10.27 2.85
CA THR A 397 -12.90 10.51 4.15
C THR A 397 -11.98 11.22 5.15
N LEU A 398 -10.67 11.19 4.95
CA LEU A 398 -9.72 11.86 5.83
C LEU A 398 -9.69 13.37 5.58
N TRP A 399 -9.46 14.14 6.63
CA TRP A 399 -9.24 15.58 6.55
C TRP A 399 -7.91 15.90 5.83
N ASP A 400 -7.87 17.00 5.08
CA ASP A 400 -6.67 17.37 4.31
C ASP A 400 -5.45 17.61 5.18
N GLN A 401 -5.65 18.09 6.43
CA GLN A 401 -4.58 18.29 7.39
C GLN A 401 -3.86 16.98 7.75
N ILE A 402 -4.57 15.85 7.77
CA ILE A 402 -4.00 14.52 8.06
C ILE A 402 -3.22 14.00 6.86
N LYS A 403 -3.65 14.39 5.65
CA LYS A 403 -3.07 13.95 4.39
C LYS A 403 -1.81 14.72 3.95
N ARG A 404 -1.34 15.71 4.71
CA ARG A 404 -0.15 16.49 4.38
C ARG A 404 1.09 15.61 4.27
N PHE A 405 1.99 15.94 3.35
CA PHE A 405 3.28 15.25 3.23
C PHE A 405 4.26 15.64 4.33
N GLU A 406 4.20 16.89 4.76
CA GLU A 406 5.03 17.49 5.80
C GLU A 406 4.14 17.99 6.93
N ASN A 407 4.56 17.75 8.16
CA ASN A 407 3.84 18.15 9.37
C ASN A 407 2.32 17.84 9.32
N PRO A 408 1.94 16.56 9.09
CA PRO A 408 0.54 16.17 9.10
C PRO A 408 -0.05 16.36 10.51
N GLN A 409 -1.33 16.70 10.57
CA GLN A 409 -2.08 16.65 11.82
C GLN A 409 -2.17 15.20 12.30
N THR A 410 -1.92 14.97 13.58
CA THR A 410 -2.11 13.65 14.19
C THR A 410 -3.56 13.21 14.10
N TYR A 411 -3.78 11.99 13.59
CA TYR A 411 -5.09 11.35 13.61
C TYR A 411 -5.36 10.77 15.00
N PHE A 412 -6.60 10.87 15.47
CA PHE A 412 -6.99 10.41 16.80
C PHE A 412 -7.30 8.91 16.75
N VAL A 413 -6.55 8.14 17.54
CA VAL A 413 -6.80 6.73 17.83
C VAL A 413 -6.93 6.62 19.35
N ASP A 414 -8.18 6.58 19.80
CA ASP A 414 -8.53 6.64 21.21
C ASP A 414 -8.94 5.26 21.74
N LEU A 415 -9.08 5.15 23.05
CA LEU A 415 -9.59 3.94 23.70
C LEU A 415 -10.98 4.20 24.27
N SER A 416 -11.84 3.18 24.27
CA SER A 416 -13.04 3.23 25.11
C SER A 416 -12.66 3.31 26.60
N LYS A 417 -13.53 3.84 27.41
CA LYS A 417 -13.27 3.94 28.85
C LYS A 417 -13.03 2.56 29.49
N LYS A 418 -13.78 1.54 29.06
CA LYS A 418 -13.63 0.15 29.52
C LYS A 418 -12.24 -0.39 29.19
N LEU A 419 -11.79 -0.24 27.94
CA LEU A 419 -10.46 -0.70 27.53
C LEU A 419 -9.32 0.11 28.16
N TRP A 420 -9.50 1.42 28.30
CA TRP A 420 -8.55 2.31 28.98
C TRP A 420 -8.37 1.93 30.44
N SER A 421 -9.47 1.68 31.19
CA SER A 421 -9.44 1.24 32.60
C SER A 421 -8.72 -0.11 32.73
N CYS A 422 -9.08 -1.08 31.90
CA CYS A 422 -8.42 -2.40 31.86
C CYS A 422 -6.91 -2.27 31.64
N LYS A 423 -6.46 -1.45 30.71
CA LYS A 423 -5.03 -1.21 30.45
C LYS A 423 -4.32 -0.61 31.66
N ASN A 424 -4.92 0.38 32.33
CA ASN A 424 -4.29 1.03 33.47
C ASN A 424 -4.27 0.12 34.73
N GLU A 425 -5.32 -0.64 34.98
CA GLU A 425 -5.36 -1.64 36.07
C GLU A 425 -4.25 -2.67 35.92
N LEU A 426 -4.03 -3.18 34.70
CA LEU A 426 -2.92 -4.10 34.41
C LEU A 426 -1.55 -3.43 34.59
N LEU A 427 -1.40 -2.17 34.18
CA LEU A 427 -0.15 -1.44 34.41
C LEU A 427 0.12 -1.20 35.88
N GLU A 428 -0.92 -0.91 36.67
CA GLU A 428 -0.80 -0.76 38.13
C GLU A 428 -0.44 -2.07 38.81
N ALA A 429 -1.04 -3.18 38.39
CA ALA A 429 -0.72 -4.51 38.92
C ALA A 429 0.73 -4.97 38.59
N CYS A 430 1.34 -4.41 37.55
CA CYS A 430 2.75 -4.66 37.17
C CYS A 430 3.74 -3.71 37.86
N ARG A 431 3.30 -2.78 38.72
CA ARG A 431 4.21 -1.95 39.51
C ARG A 431 4.92 -2.83 40.53
N ILE A 432 6.24 -3.01 40.34
CA ILE A 432 7.14 -3.71 41.27
C ILE A 432 7.75 -2.67 42.20
#